data_9c03369b39ee801c095bfcf2e4304fc2
#
_entry.id   9c03369b39ee801c095bfcf2e4304fc2
#
_cell.length_a   1.000
_cell.length_b   1.000
_cell.length_c   1.000
_cell.angle_alpha   90.00
_cell.angle_beta   90.00
_cell.angle_gamma   90.00
#
_symmetry.space_group_name_H-M   'P 1'
#
loop_
_entity.id
_entity.type
_entity.pdbx_description
1 polymer ?
#
loop_
_entity_poly.entity_id
_entity_poly.type
_entity_poly.pdbx_seq_one_letter_code
_entity_poly.pdbx_strand_id
1 'polypeptide(L)'
;MTDAQALESTEKTATERTGPAPAGTNPLAPAPEGARTAADVVTPELIAQLTKGVTGSGRTVSHAPFTGEKLADLPESSPADVAEAFGRARAAQPAWERIPVRERAAVLLRFHDLVLARQAEVLDLIQLETGKARLHAHEEVQAVAVAARHYGRRAAGYLRPKRHTGAVPALTKVTELRHPRGVVGQIAPWNYPLELSVGDALPAFVAGNAVVMKPDTETCLTALWARDLLVEAGLPADVFQVVLGEGPVVGPEVVRHADYVSFTGSTRTGREVAQGAAARLVGVSLELGGKNAMLVLEDADVEKAAAGAVRACFSSAGQLCISIERLYVHESVADTFLARFAARTRAMRLGNSLAYGADMGSLVGERQLETVQRHVADAVERGAKVIAGGVARPDIGPYFYEPTILEGVAAPMTVCTEETFGPVVSVHRFHTEEEAVEHANATPYGLNSSVWTKDARRGGKVAARLRTGTVNINEGYASAYGSVQAPMGGMKDSGLGRRHGSEGILKYTEAQTVAHQRLLPMAPSFGMDDEAYARFMTRSLRLMKAFRLR
;
A
#
# COMPACT_ATOMS: atom_id res chain seq x y z
N MET A 1 28.49 -21.50 65.29
CA MET A 1 29.36 -22.44 64.56
C MET A 1 28.61 -22.67 63.24
N THR A 2 29.09 -21.89 62.26
CA THR A 2 29.65 -22.27 60.97
C THR A 2 28.59 -22.83 60.02
N ASP A 3 28.17 -22.07 59.03
CA ASP A 3 28.83 -22.07 57.73
C ASP A 3 28.41 -20.85 56.88
N ALA A 4 29.35 -19.94 56.83
CA ALA A 4 29.44 -18.94 55.79
C ALA A 4 30.64 -19.37 54.93
N GLN A 5 30.43 -19.84 53.71
CA GLN A 5 31.41 -19.94 52.60
C GLN A 5 30.83 -20.80 51.49
N ALA A 6 30.31 -20.21 50.46
CA ALA A 6 30.35 -20.68 49.06
C ALA A 6 29.40 -19.85 48.19
N LEU A 7 29.75 -18.62 47.93
CA LEU A 7 29.23 -17.82 46.81
C LEU A 7 30.38 -16.97 46.29
N GLU A 8 31.35 -17.63 45.71
CA GLU A 8 32.37 -16.98 44.87
C GLU A 8 32.47 -17.75 43.53
N SER A 9 32.56 -16.93 42.49
CA SER A 9 33.03 -17.32 41.17
C SER A 9 32.07 -18.11 40.26
N THR A 10 31.30 -17.39 39.46
CA THR A 10 31.25 -17.66 38.01
C THR A 10 30.98 -16.35 37.23
N GLU A 11 31.92 -15.42 37.29
CA GLU A 11 32.16 -14.53 36.16
C GLU A 11 32.74 -15.36 35.01
N LYS A 12 31.91 -15.87 34.13
CA LYS A 12 32.34 -16.36 32.83
C LYS A 12 32.42 -15.16 31.88
N THR A 13 33.65 -14.68 31.71
CA THR A 13 34.16 -13.92 30.60
C THR A 13 33.40 -14.22 29.32
N ALA A 14 32.65 -13.20 28.84
CA ALA A 14 32.22 -13.10 27.47
C ALA A 14 33.46 -13.00 26.58
N THR A 15 33.91 -14.12 26.06
CA THR A 15 34.92 -14.16 25.00
C THR A 15 34.31 -13.48 23.78
N GLU A 16 34.79 -12.29 23.47
CA GLU A 16 34.67 -11.63 22.18
C GLU A 16 35.01 -12.62 21.06
N ARG A 17 33.98 -13.12 20.38
CA ARG A 17 34.18 -13.78 19.09
C ARG A 17 34.40 -12.67 18.06
N THR A 18 35.62 -12.20 17.94
CA THR A 18 36.08 -11.46 16.76
C THR A 18 36.24 -12.42 15.59
N GLY A 19 35.11 -12.71 14.93
CA GLY A 19 35.16 -13.18 13.55
C GLY A 19 35.59 -11.98 12.68
N PRO A 20 36.26 -12.21 11.53
CA PRO A 20 36.62 -11.12 10.65
C PRO A 20 35.35 -10.37 10.23
N ALA A 21 35.31 -9.07 10.43
CA ALA A 21 34.22 -8.23 9.98
C ALA A 21 33.99 -8.49 8.49
N PRO A 22 32.72 -8.68 8.05
CA PRO A 22 32.44 -8.89 6.64
C PRO A 22 32.97 -7.67 5.87
N ALA A 23 33.80 -7.92 4.86
CA ALA A 23 34.38 -6.90 4.04
C ALA A 23 33.27 -6.11 3.33
N GLY A 24 33.15 -4.83 3.65
CA GLY A 24 32.36 -3.85 2.89
C GLY A 24 31.11 -3.34 3.60
N THR A 25 31.28 -2.40 4.53
CA THR A 25 30.17 -1.52 4.95
C THR A 25 29.72 -0.66 3.77
N ASN A 26 28.41 -0.50 3.59
CA ASN A 26 27.83 0.37 2.56
C ASN A 26 28.39 1.80 2.71
N PRO A 27 28.74 2.48 1.60
CA PRO A 27 29.25 3.85 1.65
C PRO A 27 28.16 4.82 2.09
N LEU A 28 28.57 5.94 2.69
CA LEU A 28 27.69 7.04 3.04
C LEU A 28 27.42 7.92 1.83
N ALA A 29 26.18 8.38 1.68
CA ALA A 29 25.86 9.47 0.77
C ALA A 29 26.39 10.77 1.36
N PRO A 30 27.09 11.61 0.57
CA PRO A 30 27.55 12.92 1.06
C PRO A 30 26.32 13.80 1.36
N ALA A 31 26.28 14.42 2.53
CA ALA A 31 25.30 15.48 2.82
C ALA A 31 25.74 16.74 2.06
N PRO A 32 24.84 17.40 1.30
CA PRO A 32 25.17 18.65 0.63
C PRO A 32 25.40 19.75 1.69
N GLU A 33 26.29 20.68 1.37
CA GLU A 33 26.53 21.87 2.20
C GLU A 33 25.22 22.69 2.32
N GLY A 34 24.86 23.08 3.54
CA GLY A 34 23.60 23.80 3.81
C GLY A 34 22.34 22.92 3.70
N ALA A 35 22.44 21.59 3.86
CA ALA A 35 21.28 20.71 3.91
C ALA A 35 20.31 21.17 5.02
N ARG A 36 19.00 21.19 4.69
CA ARG A 36 17.92 21.53 5.63
C ARG A 36 17.85 20.51 6.76
N THR A 37 17.52 20.99 7.95
CA THR A 37 17.31 20.18 9.16
C THR A 37 15.82 20.00 9.43
N ALA A 38 15.47 19.15 10.38
CA ALA A 38 14.08 18.99 10.83
C ALA A 38 13.50 20.32 11.35
N ALA A 39 14.28 21.12 12.09
CA ALA A 39 13.85 22.41 12.63
C ALA A 39 13.58 23.47 11.54
N ASP A 40 14.27 23.38 10.39
CA ASP A 40 14.02 24.27 9.24
C ASP A 40 12.73 23.95 8.51
N VAL A 41 12.18 22.76 8.69
CA VAL A 41 10.99 22.25 8.00
C VAL A 41 9.77 22.25 8.92
N VAL A 42 9.89 21.61 10.08
CA VAL A 42 8.76 21.42 11.02
C VAL A 42 8.78 22.53 12.06
N THR A 43 8.27 23.71 11.66
CA THR A 43 8.17 24.88 12.54
C THR A 43 6.88 24.86 13.37
N PRO A 44 6.83 25.58 14.51
CA PRO A 44 5.61 25.72 15.29
C PRO A 44 4.42 26.25 14.47
N GLU A 45 4.68 27.17 13.53
CA GLU A 45 3.67 27.75 12.65
C GLU A 45 3.09 26.70 11.70
N LEU A 46 3.95 25.85 11.12
CA LEU A 46 3.52 24.75 10.26
C LEU A 46 2.67 23.74 11.06
N ILE A 47 3.12 23.36 12.27
CA ILE A 47 2.36 22.46 13.13
C ILE A 47 0.98 23.04 13.45
N ALA A 48 0.91 24.31 13.85
CA ALA A 48 -0.35 25.00 14.16
C ALA A 48 -1.28 25.08 12.94
N GLN A 49 -0.73 25.32 11.74
CA GLN A 49 -1.49 25.30 10.49
C GLN A 49 -2.04 23.90 10.21
N LEU A 50 -1.20 22.88 10.17
CA LEU A 50 -1.56 21.53 9.78
C LEU A 50 -2.56 20.88 10.75
N THR A 51 -2.44 21.16 12.05
CA THR A 51 -3.36 20.64 13.07
C THR A 51 -4.66 21.42 13.21
N LYS A 52 -4.82 22.52 12.48
CA LYS A 52 -6.06 23.29 12.48
C LYS A 52 -7.23 22.41 12.02
N GLY A 53 -8.23 22.26 12.91
CA GLY A 53 -9.41 21.43 12.64
C GLY A 53 -9.25 19.93 13.00
N VAL A 54 -8.11 19.54 13.56
CA VAL A 54 -7.98 18.25 14.26
C VAL A 54 -8.43 18.44 15.70
N THR A 55 -9.43 17.65 16.12
CA THR A 55 -9.93 17.67 17.51
C THR A 55 -9.24 16.59 18.34
N GLY A 56 -8.87 16.94 19.57
CA GLY A 56 -8.26 16.01 20.52
C GLY A 56 -7.65 16.75 21.69
N SER A 57 -7.82 16.21 22.89
CA SER A 57 -7.24 16.75 24.13
C SER A 57 -5.97 16.00 24.57
N GLY A 58 -5.75 14.79 24.05
CA GLY A 58 -4.52 14.03 24.24
C GLY A 58 -3.36 14.59 23.43
N ARG A 59 -2.19 13.98 23.59
CA ARG A 59 -0.97 14.32 22.85
C ARG A 59 -0.29 13.06 22.35
N THR A 60 0.03 13.03 21.06
CA THR A 60 0.93 12.05 20.45
C THR A 60 2.18 12.75 19.95
N VAL A 61 3.30 12.05 19.93
CA VAL A 61 4.60 12.61 19.54
C VAL A 61 5.07 11.93 18.26
N SER A 62 5.38 12.72 17.24
CA SER A 62 6.05 12.25 16.03
C SER A 62 7.57 12.42 16.18
N HIS A 63 8.36 11.47 15.65
CA HIS A 63 9.82 11.47 15.71
C HIS A 63 10.42 11.35 14.31
N ALA A 64 11.63 11.89 14.15
CA ALA A 64 12.41 11.74 12.93
C ALA A 64 13.21 10.42 12.97
N PRO A 65 12.93 9.43 12.10
CA PRO A 65 13.67 8.17 12.09
C PRO A 65 15.18 8.33 11.84
N PHE A 66 15.59 9.35 11.12
CA PHE A 66 16.99 9.63 10.84
C PHE A 66 17.83 9.91 12.09
N THR A 67 17.26 10.60 13.09
CA THR A 67 17.97 11.06 14.28
C THR A 67 17.38 10.51 15.58
N GLY A 68 16.13 10.03 15.56
CA GLY A 68 15.36 9.67 16.74
C GLY A 68 14.80 10.90 17.49
N GLU A 69 15.03 12.11 16.98
CA GLU A 69 14.58 13.34 17.60
C GLU A 69 13.08 13.56 17.43
N LYS A 70 12.48 14.25 18.40
CA LYS A 70 11.08 14.65 18.32
C LYS A 70 10.87 15.66 17.21
N LEU A 71 9.87 15.43 16.35
CA LEU A 71 9.43 16.35 15.31
C LEU A 71 8.32 17.27 15.80
N ALA A 72 7.25 16.71 16.37
CA ALA A 72 6.07 17.48 16.74
C ALA A 72 5.30 16.85 17.89
N ASP A 73 4.62 17.69 18.68
CA ASP A 73 3.49 17.30 19.52
C ASP A 73 2.20 17.52 18.75
N LEU A 74 1.42 16.47 18.56
CA LEU A 74 0.18 16.49 17.80
C LEU A 74 -1.01 16.21 18.71
N PRO A 75 -2.21 16.79 18.43
CA PRO A 75 -3.41 16.45 19.18
C PRO A 75 -3.76 14.97 18.98
N GLU A 76 -4.21 14.29 20.04
CA GLU A 76 -4.69 12.93 19.99
C GLU A 76 -6.21 12.90 20.18
N SER A 77 -6.92 12.34 19.20
CA SER A 77 -8.37 12.27 19.16
C SER A 77 -8.88 11.15 20.06
N SER A 78 -9.91 11.46 20.86
CA SER A 78 -10.65 10.49 21.63
C SER A 78 -11.73 9.78 20.77
N PRO A 79 -12.36 8.71 21.26
CA PRO A 79 -13.54 8.11 20.60
C PRO A 79 -14.67 9.12 20.32
N ALA A 80 -14.86 10.10 21.18
CA ALA A 80 -15.87 11.16 20.99
C ALA A 80 -15.49 12.10 19.85
N ASP A 81 -14.20 12.46 19.72
CA ASP A 81 -13.69 13.29 18.62
C ASP A 81 -13.85 12.55 17.28
N VAL A 82 -13.63 11.25 17.23
CA VAL A 82 -13.87 10.42 16.03
C VAL A 82 -15.35 10.47 15.64
N ALA A 83 -16.26 10.27 16.60
CA ALA A 83 -17.71 10.35 16.35
C ALA A 83 -18.12 11.72 15.83
N GLU A 84 -17.57 12.80 16.39
CA GLU A 84 -17.80 14.18 15.92
C GLU A 84 -17.29 14.40 14.50
N ALA A 85 -16.07 13.92 14.17
CA ALA A 85 -15.52 14.00 12.82
C ALA A 85 -16.43 13.30 11.79
N PHE A 86 -16.94 12.11 12.11
CA PHE A 86 -17.95 11.44 11.28
C PHE A 86 -19.26 12.23 11.20
N GLY A 87 -19.69 12.89 12.27
CA GLY A 87 -20.86 13.76 12.28
C GLY A 87 -20.71 14.93 11.31
N ARG A 88 -19.58 15.66 11.34
CA ARG A 88 -19.27 16.74 10.41
C ARG A 88 -19.21 16.25 8.97
N ALA A 89 -18.47 15.16 8.71
CA ALA A 89 -18.37 14.58 7.39
C ALA A 89 -19.74 14.15 6.81
N ARG A 90 -20.60 13.54 7.64
CA ARG A 90 -21.96 13.11 7.27
C ARG A 90 -22.87 14.29 6.98
N ALA A 91 -22.75 15.39 7.69
CA ALA A 91 -23.49 16.62 7.42
C ALA A 91 -23.07 17.29 6.09
N ALA A 92 -21.78 17.25 5.76
CA ALA A 92 -21.23 17.87 4.55
C ALA A 92 -21.44 17.01 3.27
N GLN A 93 -21.45 15.69 3.39
CA GLN A 93 -21.49 14.76 2.26
C GLN A 93 -22.66 15.00 1.28
N PRO A 94 -23.93 15.22 1.70
CA PRO A 94 -25.02 15.39 0.74
C PRO A 94 -24.89 16.65 -0.12
N ALA A 95 -24.26 17.71 0.38
CA ALA A 95 -23.98 18.91 -0.41
C ALA A 95 -22.89 18.62 -1.45
N TRP A 96 -21.85 17.88 -1.07
CA TRP A 96 -20.77 17.44 -1.95
C TRP A 96 -21.27 16.49 -3.06
N GLU A 97 -22.13 15.53 -2.73
CA GLU A 97 -22.73 14.60 -3.71
C GLU A 97 -23.50 15.33 -4.81
N ARG A 98 -24.24 16.38 -4.46
CA ARG A 98 -25.05 17.17 -5.43
C ARG A 98 -24.19 17.94 -6.43
N ILE A 99 -22.91 18.19 -6.15
CA ILE A 99 -21.99 18.82 -7.09
C ILE A 99 -21.78 17.87 -8.29
N PRO A 100 -21.90 18.35 -9.53
CA PRO A 100 -21.68 17.52 -10.71
C PRO A 100 -20.31 16.82 -10.68
N VAL A 101 -20.26 15.55 -11.11
CA VAL A 101 -19.01 14.74 -11.12
C VAL A 101 -17.85 15.47 -11.79
N ARG A 102 -18.10 16.24 -12.86
CA ARG A 102 -17.06 17.00 -13.57
C ARG A 102 -16.45 18.10 -12.72
N GLU A 103 -17.23 18.73 -11.87
CA GLU A 103 -16.76 19.79 -10.97
C GLU A 103 -15.98 19.17 -9.80
N ARG A 104 -16.46 18.06 -9.22
CA ARG A 104 -15.68 17.29 -8.23
C ARG A 104 -14.36 16.81 -8.81
N ALA A 105 -14.36 16.33 -10.06
CA ALA A 105 -13.16 15.91 -10.77
C ALA A 105 -12.17 17.05 -11.03
N ALA A 106 -12.64 18.28 -11.22
CA ALA A 106 -11.79 19.45 -11.38
C ALA A 106 -10.97 19.77 -10.11
N VAL A 107 -11.51 19.45 -8.92
CA VAL A 107 -10.75 19.55 -7.66
C VAL A 107 -9.50 18.66 -7.71
N LEU A 108 -9.65 17.42 -8.19
CA LEU A 108 -8.53 16.48 -8.30
C LEU A 108 -7.46 16.97 -9.30
N LEU A 109 -7.87 17.62 -10.38
CA LEU A 109 -6.91 18.17 -11.35
C LEU A 109 -6.14 19.37 -10.77
N ARG A 110 -6.81 20.25 -10.01
CA ARG A 110 -6.11 21.32 -9.28
C ARG A 110 -5.18 20.77 -8.21
N PHE A 111 -5.60 19.75 -7.48
CA PHE A 111 -4.75 19.07 -6.51
C PHE A 111 -3.50 18.46 -7.17
N HIS A 112 -3.64 17.81 -8.34
CA HIS A 112 -2.51 17.34 -9.15
C HIS A 112 -1.49 18.46 -9.40
N ASP A 113 -1.96 19.63 -9.86
CA ASP A 113 -1.07 20.74 -10.20
C ASP A 113 -0.39 21.32 -8.94
N LEU A 114 -1.13 21.43 -7.83
CA LEU A 114 -0.61 21.90 -6.55
C LEU A 114 0.42 20.96 -5.93
N VAL A 115 0.20 19.63 -5.96
CA VAL A 115 1.17 18.65 -5.46
C VAL A 115 2.49 18.77 -6.21
N LEU A 116 2.44 18.91 -7.54
CA LEU A 116 3.65 19.06 -8.35
C LEU A 116 4.36 20.40 -8.10
N ALA A 117 3.60 21.48 -7.95
CA ALA A 117 4.16 22.81 -7.68
C ALA A 117 4.81 22.91 -6.30
N ARG A 118 4.22 22.25 -5.28
CA ARG A 118 4.67 22.31 -3.88
C ARG A 118 5.39 21.03 -3.42
N GLN A 119 5.87 20.21 -4.34
CA GLN A 119 6.49 18.91 -4.01
C GLN A 119 7.67 19.03 -3.05
N ALA A 120 8.44 20.13 -3.08
CA ALA A 120 9.59 20.29 -2.20
C ALA A 120 9.21 20.25 -0.71
N GLU A 121 8.05 20.81 -0.36
CA GLU A 121 7.53 20.83 1.02
C GLU A 121 7.22 19.40 1.50
N VAL A 122 6.45 18.66 0.71
CA VAL A 122 6.01 17.33 1.11
C VAL A 122 7.12 16.29 1.05
N LEU A 123 8.10 16.45 0.16
CA LEU A 123 9.28 15.58 0.11
C LEU A 123 10.07 15.63 1.42
N ASP A 124 10.22 16.83 2.01
CA ASP A 124 10.91 16.99 3.28
C ASP A 124 10.10 16.33 4.42
N LEU A 125 8.78 16.55 4.46
CA LEU A 125 7.91 15.92 5.47
C LEU A 125 7.95 14.40 5.37
N ILE A 126 7.81 13.83 4.17
CA ILE A 126 7.87 12.38 3.96
C ILE A 126 9.21 11.82 4.46
N GLN A 127 10.34 12.47 4.13
CA GLN A 127 11.64 12.00 4.58
C GLN A 127 11.79 12.09 6.11
N LEU A 128 11.34 13.18 6.71
CA LEU A 128 11.41 13.38 8.16
C LEU A 128 10.56 12.39 8.95
N GLU A 129 9.40 12.00 8.44
CA GLU A 129 8.49 11.09 9.13
C GLU A 129 8.76 9.62 8.84
N THR A 130 9.37 9.28 7.70
CA THR A 130 9.54 7.87 7.29
C THR A 130 10.99 7.40 7.27
N GLY A 131 11.95 8.31 7.25
CA GLY A 131 13.36 7.97 7.10
C GLY A 131 13.78 7.49 5.71
N LYS A 132 12.92 7.54 4.69
CA LYS A 132 13.26 7.06 3.34
C LYS A 132 14.15 8.03 2.57
N ALA A 133 14.89 7.51 1.59
CA ALA A 133 15.66 8.33 0.67
C ALA A 133 14.74 9.22 -0.20
N ARG A 134 15.21 10.42 -0.58
CA ARG A 134 14.40 11.42 -1.29
C ARG A 134 13.81 10.93 -2.62
N LEU A 135 14.51 10.06 -3.34
CA LEU A 135 13.97 9.47 -4.57
C LEU A 135 12.71 8.65 -4.31
N HIS A 136 12.69 7.88 -3.21
CA HIS A 136 11.55 7.07 -2.82
C HIS A 136 10.39 7.93 -2.25
N ALA A 137 10.69 9.06 -1.61
CA ALA A 137 9.68 10.06 -1.26
C ALA A 137 9.04 10.67 -2.53
N HIS A 138 9.83 10.92 -3.58
CA HIS A 138 9.34 11.43 -4.86
C HIS A 138 8.44 10.43 -5.60
N GLU A 139 8.61 9.12 -5.41
CA GLU A 139 7.69 8.09 -5.96
C GLU A 139 6.25 8.30 -5.44
N GLU A 140 6.06 8.76 -4.20
CA GLU A 140 4.73 9.07 -3.66
C GLU A 140 4.10 10.28 -4.35
N VAL A 141 4.88 11.33 -4.59
CA VAL A 141 4.43 12.52 -5.33
C VAL A 141 3.96 12.12 -6.73
N GLN A 142 4.73 11.28 -7.42
CA GLN A 142 4.38 10.76 -8.74
C GLN A 142 3.08 9.94 -8.69
N ALA A 143 2.96 9.01 -7.74
CA ALA A 143 1.80 8.14 -7.60
C ALA A 143 0.51 8.94 -7.38
N VAL A 144 0.53 9.88 -6.44
CA VAL A 144 -0.61 10.75 -6.13
C VAL A 144 -0.98 11.64 -7.32
N ALA A 145 -0.01 12.25 -7.99
CA ALA A 145 -0.26 13.09 -9.16
C ALA A 145 -0.88 12.26 -10.30
N VAL A 146 -0.38 11.07 -10.57
CA VAL A 146 -0.93 10.16 -11.60
C VAL A 146 -2.36 9.72 -11.24
N ALA A 147 -2.63 9.37 -9.97
CA ALA A 147 -3.96 8.99 -9.50
C ALA A 147 -4.95 10.17 -9.60
N ALA A 148 -4.56 11.36 -9.15
CA ALA A 148 -5.39 12.57 -9.23
C ALA A 148 -5.77 12.90 -10.68
N ARG A 149 -4.80 12.89 -11.59
CA ARG A 149 -5.03 13.10 -13.02
C ARG A 149 -5.93 12.02 -13.62
N HIS A 150 -5.72 10.75 -13.25
CA HIS A 150 -6.51 9.64 -13.76
C HIS A 150 -7.99 9.80 -13.39
N TYR A 151 -8.31 9.93 -12.11
CA TYR A 151 -9.68 10.07 -11.66
C TYR A 151 -10.28 11.42 -12.05
N GLY A 152 -9.51 12.50 -12.07
CA GLY A 152 -9.94 13.79 -12.58
C GLY A 152 -10.41 13.76 -14.04
N ARG A 153 -9.84 12.88 -14.86
CA ARG A 153 -10.23 12.72 -16.29
C ARG A 153 -11.21 11.61 -16.55
N ARG A 154 -11.24 10.54 -15.75
CA ARG A 154 -11.97 9.30 -16.05
C ARG A 154 -13.20 9.07 -15.19
N ALA A 155 -13.33 9.70 -14.03
CA ALA A 155 -14.41 9.43 -13.08
C ALA A 155 -15.82 9.59 -13.69
N ALA A 156 -16.05 10.64 -14.49
CA ALA A 156 -17.33 10.84 -15.16
C ALA A 156 -17.73 9.67 -16.08
N GLY A 157 -16.74 9.00 -16.69
CA GLY A 157 -16.96 7.81 -17.50
C GLY A 157 -17.29 6.57 -16.67
N TYR A 158 -16.64 6.41 -15.52
CA TYR A 158 -16.89 5.28 -14.63
C TYR A 158 -18.24 5.36 -13.91
N LEU A 159 -18.64 6.57 -13.52
CA LEU A 159 -19.86 6.85 -12.74
C LEU A 159 -21.10 7.10 -13.59
N ARG A 160 -20.98 7.15 -14.92
CA ARG A 160 -22.12 7.39 -15.80
C ARG A 160 -23.15 6.28 -15.68
N PRO A 161 -24.46 6.60 -15.77
CA PRO A 161 -25.51 5.60 -15.88
C PRO A 161 -25.24 4.61 -17.02
N LYS A 162 -25.35 3.31 -16.76
CA LYS A 162 -25.16 2.25 -17.76
C LYS A 162 -26.50 1.64 -18.15
N ARG A 163 -26.71 1.45 -19.45
CA ARG A 163 -27.87 0.71 -19.97
C ARG A 163 -27.57 -0.78 -20.01
N HIS A 164 -28.54 -1.56 -19.58
CA HIS A 164 -28.52 -3.01 -19.65
C HIS A 164 -29.72 -3.52 -20.47
N THR A 165 -29.60 -4.76 -20.94
CA THR A 165 -30.71 -5.44 -21.62
C THR A 165 -31.83 -5.67 -20.60
N GLY A 166 -33.05 -5.23 -20.94
CA GLY A 166 -34.22 -5.46 -20.11
C GLY A 166 -34.74 -6.89 -20.21
N ALA A 167 -35.59 -7.29 -19.26
CA ALA A 167 -36.19 -8.62 -19.21
C ALA A 167 -36.94 -8.97 -20.49
N VAL A 168 -37.64 -7.98 -21.06
CA VAL A 168 -38.22 -8.10 -22.40
C VAL A 168 -37.60 -7.03 -23.28
N PRO A 169 -36.76 -7.41 -24.27
CA PRO A 169 -36.13 -6.45 -25.19
C PRO A 169 -37.14 -5.48 -25.79
N ALA A 170 -36.74 -4.22 -25.93
CA ALA A 170 -37.57 -3.09 -26.39
C ALA A 170 -38.70 -2.66 -25.43
N LEU A 171 -39.29 -3.54 -24.63
CA LEU A 171 -40.37 -3.20 -23.71
C LEU A 171 -39.90 -2.79 -22.34
N THR A 172 -38.75 -3.30 -21.89
CA THR A 172 -38.16 -2.95 -20.58
C THR A 172 -36.88 -2.14 -20.79
N LYS A 173 -36.84 -0.90 -20.27
CA LYS A 173 -35.64 -0.09 -20.23
C LYS A 173 -34.96 -0.29 -18.86
N VAL A 174 -33.73 -0.78 -18.84
CA VAL A 174 -32.98 -0.96 -17.61
C VAL A 174 -31.78 -0.01 -17.59
N THR A 175 -31.61 0.69 -16.47
CA THR A 175 -30.50 1.62 -16.25
C THR A 175 -29.89 1.32 -14.89
N GLU A 176 -28.58 1.15 -14.84
CA GLU A 176 -27.78 1.09 -13.59
C GLU A 176 -27.34 2.50 -13.24
N LEU A 177 -27.66 2.91 -12.02
CA LEU A 177 -27.18 4.15 -11.40
C LEU A 177 -26.11 3.80 -10.35
N ARG A 178 -25.24 4.77 -10.05
CA ARG A 178 -24.22 4.67 -9.01
C ARG A 178 -24.42 5.78 -7.98
N HIS A 179 -24.58 5.40 -6.72
CA HIS A 179 -24.73 6.28 -5.59
C HIS A 179 -23.50 6.19 -4.70
N PRO A 180 -22.99 7.28 -4.11
CA PRO A 180 -21.93 7.19 -3.11
C PRO A 180 -22.41 6.39 -1.90
N ARG A 181 -21.47 5.75 -1.19
CA ARG A 181 -21.78 5.00 0.02
C ARG A 181 -22.10 5.90 1.22
N GLY A 182 -21.57 7.13 1.23
CA GLY A 182 -21.74 8.09 2.32
C GLY A 182 -20.40 8.56 2.89
N VAL A 183 -20.03 8.15 4.09
CA VAL A 183 -18.76 8.51 4.71
C VAL A 183 -17.83 7.29 4.75
N VAL A 184 -16.71 7.40 4.08
CA VAL A 184 -15.66 6.37 4.05
C VAL A 184 -14.75 6.56 5.25
N GLY A 185 -14.55 5.49 6.03
CA GLY A 185 -13.51 5.42 7.04
C GLY A 185 -12.22 4.89 6.39
N GLN A 186 -11.15 5.68 6.40
CA GLN A 186 -9.86 5.28 5.85
C GLN A 186 -8.82 5.16 6.96
N ILE A 187 -8.09 4.04 6.98
CA ILE A 187 -6.96 3.81 7.89
C ILE A 187 -5.73 3.56 7.03
N ALA A 188 -4.76 4.46 7.12
CA ALA A 188 -3.54 4.46 6.31
C ALA A 188 -2.31 4.12 7.16
N PRO A 189 -1.34 3.35 6.63
CA PRO A 189 -0.08 3.02 7.31
C PRO A 189 0.97 4.11 7.10
N TRP A 190 2.11 3.94 7.78
CA TRP A 190 3.23 4.88 7.81
C TRP A 190 4.18 4.84 6.61
N ASN A 191 4.22 3.74 5.87
CA ASN A 191 5.32 3.50 4.92
C ASN A 191 5.28 4.35 3.64
N TYR A 192 4.12 4.73 3.15
CA TYR A 192 3.91 5.64 2.02
C TYR A 192 2.82 6.66 2.39
N PRO A 193 3.12 7.58 3.32
CA PRO A 193 2.10 8.40 3.98
C PRO A 193 1.33 9.33 3.06
N LEU A 194 1.95 9.90 2.02
CA LEU A 194 1.25 10.74 1.07
C LEU A 194 0.31 9.90 0.19
N GLU A 195 0.84 8.86 -0.43
CA GLU A 195 0.08 8.04 -1.39
C GLU A 195 -1.03 7.27 -0.71
N LEU A 196 -0.75 6.61 0.42
CA LEU A 196 -1.74 5.77 1.10
C LEU A 196 -2.78 6.57 1.90
N SER A 197 -2.48 7.83 2.22
CA SER A 197 -3.48 8.73 2.82
C SER A 197 -4.46 9.29 1.80
N VAL A 198 -4.01 9.73 0.62
CA VAL A 198 -4.93 10.39 -0.32
C VAL A 198 -5.20 9.59 -1.59
N GLY A 199 -4.31 8.70 -2.02
CA GLY A 199 -4.51 7.92 -3.25
C GLY A 199 -5.82 7.14 -3.29
N ASP A 200 -6.23 6.53 -2.16
CA ASP A 200 -7.53 5.86 -2.01
C ASP A 200 -8.68 6.84 -1.69
N ALA A 201 -8.39 8.01 -1.11
CA ALA A 201 -9.40 9.03 -0.84
C ALA A 201 -9.85 9.77 -2.12
N LEU A 202 -8.95 10.01 -3.08
CA LEU A 202 -9.26 10.72 -4.33
C LEU A 202 -10.45 10.11 -5.09
N PRO A 203 -10.50 8.78 -5.36
CA PRO A 203 -11.66 8.15 -5.99
C PRO A 203 -12.92 8.20 -5.11
N ALA A 204 -12.80 8.15 -3.78
CA ALA A 204 -13.94 8.30 -2.88
C ALA A 204 -14.55 9.71 -2.97
N PHE A 205 -13.73 10.76 -2.98
CA PHE A 205 -14.22 12.14 -3.12
C PHE A 205 -14.93 12.36 -4.45
N VAL A 206 -14.33 11.97 -5.57
CA VAL A 206 -14.95 12.19 -6.87
C VAL A 206 -16.20 11.34 -7.07
N ALA A 207 -16.32 10.19 -6.38
CA ALA A 207 -17.56 9.41 -6.34
C ALA A 207 -18.68 10.08 -5.52
N GLY A 208 -18.37 11.11 -4.74
CA GLY A 208 -19.34 11.89 -3.96
C GLY A 208 -19.40 11.52 -2.47
N ASN A 209 -18.43 10.76 -1.98
CA ASN A 209 -18.32 10.45 -0.57
C ASN A 209 -17.57 11.55 0.20
N ALA A 210 -17.78 11.58 1.52
CA ALA A 210 -16.86 12.19 2.47
C ALA A 210 -15.90 11.11 3.01
N VAL A 211 -14.77 11.53 3.58
CA VAL A 211 -13.75 10.64 4.14
C VAL A 211 -13.37 11.11 5.54
N VAL A 212 -13.33 10.17 6.49
CA VAL A 212 -12.66 10.34 7.77
C VAL A 212 -11.44 9.44 7.77
N MET A 213 -10.25 10.04 7.83
CA MET A 213 -8.98 9.33 7.71
C MET A 213 -8.26 9.29 9.05
N LYS A 214 -7.75 8.12 9.40
CA LYS A 214 -6.77 7.91 10.44
C LYS A 214 -5.43 7.57 9.78
N PRO A 215 -4.46 8.51 9.68
CA PRO A 215 -3.09 8.19 9.31
C PRO A 215 -2.41 7.42 10.43
N ASP A 216 -1.26 6.81 10.13
CA ASP A 216 -0.43 6.24 11.19
C ASP A 216 0.15 7.36 12.09
N THR A 217 0.34 7.06 13.38
CA THR A 217 0.89 8.01 14.36
C THR A 217 2.28 8.52 13.98
N GLU A 218 3.07 7.69 13.33
CA GLU A 218 4.42 8.05 12.88
C GLU A 218 4.44 9.08 11.76
N THR A 219 3.35 9.20 10.96
CA THR A 219 3.37 9.97 9.70
C THR A 219 2.16 10.89 9.52
N CYS A 220 1.81 11.61 10.58
CA CYS A 220 0.65 12.49 10.62
C CYS A 220 0.80 13.77 9.81
N LEU A 221 2.00 14.38 9.79
CA LEU A 221 2.23 15.69 9.16
C LEU A 221 2.04 15.63 7.65
N THR A 222 2.55 14.59 7.01
CA THR A 222 2.37 14.36 5.56
C THR A 222 0.88 14.23 5.20
N ALA A 223 0.12 13.49 5.99
CA ALA A 223 -1.32 13.31 5.77
C ALA A 223 -2.10 14.62 5.96
N LEU A 224 -1.75 15.40 6.98
CA LEU A 224 -2.35 16.70 7.26
C LEU A 224 -2.01 17.72 6.17
N TRP A 225 -0.76 17.74 5.68
CA TRP A 225 -0.36 18.56 4.55
C TRP A 225 -1.20 18.24 3.30
N ALA A 226 -1.40 16.96 3.00
CA ALA A 226 -2.20 16.54 1.85
C ALA A 226 -3.67 16.93 1.99
N ARG A 227 -4.24 16.89 3.22
CA ARG A 227 -5.59 17.40 3.52
C ARG A 227 -5.69 18.91 3.21
N ASP A 228 -4.76 19.70 3.72
CA ASP A 228 -4.77 21.14 3.51
C ASP A 228 -4.66 21.50 2.03
N LEU A 229 -3.81 20.77 1.29
CA LEU A 229 -3.67 20.97 -0.14
C LEU A 229 -4.94 20.60 -0.94
N LEU A 230 -5.68 19.57 -0.51
CA LEU A 230 -6.99 19.24 -1.11
C LEU A 230 -8.03 20.33 -0.82
N VAL A 231 -8.02 20.93 0.37
CA VAL A 231 -8.90 22.04 0.71
C VAL A 231 -8.54 23.27 -0.14
N GLU A 232 -7.25 23.58 -0.31
CA GLU A 232 -6.77 24.63 -1.22
C GLU A 232 -7.21 24.36 -2.67
N ALA A 233 -7.21 23.11 -3.10
CA ALA A 233 -7.72 22.70 -4.42
C ALA A 233 -9.23 22.86 -4.57
N GLY A 234 -9.96 23.16 -3.48
CA GLY A 234 -11.41 23.41 -3.47
C GLY A 234 -12.26 22.26 -2.97
N LEU A 235 -11.69 21.27 -2.27
CA LEU A 235 -12.46 20.28 -1.53
C LEU A 235 -13.03 20.96 -0.26
N PRO A 236 -14.34 20.88 0.03
CA PRO A 236 -14.87 21.43 1.28
C PRO A 236 -14.21 20.76 2.50
N ALA A 237 -13.75 21.53 3.48
CA ALA A 237 -12.96 21.03 4.60
C ALA A 237 -13.65 19.90 5.38
N ASP A 238 -14.99 20.00 5.56
CA ASP A 238 -15.75 18.98 6.28
C ASP A 238 -15.98 17.67 5.49
N VAL A 239 -15.69 17.66 4.20
CA VAL A 239 -15.71 16.44 3.37
C VAL A 239 -14.48 15.58 3.63
N PHE A 240 -13.39 16.16 4.13
CA PHE A 240 -12.18 15.42 4.49
C PHE A 240 -11.75 15.72 5.92
N GLN A 241 -12.10 14.84 6.84
CA GLN A 241 -11.72 14.89 8.24
C GLN A 241 -10.51 14.00 8.51
N VAL A 242 -9.61 14.44 9.39
CA VAL A 242 -8.46 13.64 9.85
C VAL A 242 -8.56 13.52 11.37
N VAL A 243 -8.43 12.29 11.87
CA VAL A 243 -8.37 11.96 13.28
C VAL A 243 -7.03 11.31 13.58
N LEU A 244 -6.37 11.77 14.64
CA LEU A 244 -5.03 11.31 15.03
C LEU A 244 -5.11 10.46 16.29
N GLY A 245 -4.11 9.63 16.52
CA GLY A 245 -4.01 8.82 17.74
C GLY A 245 -3.71 7.35 17.47
N GLU A 246 -3.54 6.60 18.56
CA GLU A 246 -3.11 5.21 18.51
C GLU A 246 -4.10 4.30 17.75
N GLY A 247 -3.54 3.42 16.91
CA GLY A 247 -4.30 2.49 16.09
C GLY A 247 -5.34 1.66 16.87
N PRO A 248 -4.97 1.05 18.01
CA PRO A 248 -5.91 0.27 18.83
C PRO A 248 -7.07 1.07 19.46
N VAL A 249 -6.92 2.38 19.61
CA VAL A 249 -7.95 3.26 20.20
C VAL A 249 -8.84 3.87 19.11
N VAL A 250 -8.23 4.54 18.13
CA VAL A 250 -8.95 5.29 17.09
C VAL A 250 -9.45 4.39 15.96
N GLY A 251 -8.70 3.35 15.60
CA GLY A 251 -9.03 2.46 14.48
C GLY A 251 -10.42 1.80 14.59
N PRO A 252 -10.77 1.14 15.73
CA PRO A 252 -12.09 0.56 15.93
C PRO A 252 -13.23 1.56 15.81
N GLU A 253 -13.03 2.81 16.26
CA GLU A 253 -14.04 3.86 16.15
C GLU A 253 -14.23 4.30 14.69
N VAL A 254 -13.16 4.40 13.89
CA VAL A 254 -13.30 4.63 12.45
C VAL A 254 -14.13 3.53 11.80
N VAL A 255 -13.87 2.27 12.12
CA VAL A 255 -14.64 1.13 11.60
C VAL A 255 -16.10 1.20 12.08
N ARG A 256 -16.34 1.61 13.34
CA ARG A 256 -17.68 1.71 13.95
C ARG A 256 -18.59 2.71 13.23
N HIS A 257 -18.05 3.83 12.73
CA HIS A 257 -18.85 4.93 12.21
C HIS A 257 -18.92 4.98 10.68
N ALA A 258 -18.03 4.28 9.97
CA ALA A 258 -17.93 4.31 8.52
C ALA A 258 -19.08 3.59 7.79
N ASP A 259 -19.46 4.08 6.62
CA ASP A 259 -20.37 3.43 5.68
C ASP A 259 -19.63 2.52 4.68
N TYR A 260 -18.32 2.68 4.58
CA TYR A 260 -17.36 1.81 3.90
C TYR A 260 -15.99 1.97 4.53
N VAL A 261 -15.22 0.89 4.66
CA VAL A 261 -13.89 0.93 5.24
C VAL A 261 -12.82 0.66 4.18
N SER A 262 -11.83 1.57 4.08
CA SER A 262 -10.61 1.37 3.30
C SER A 262 -9.43 1.24 4.27
N PHE A 263 -8.79 0.09 4.30
CA PHE A 263 -7.70 -0.21 5.21
C PHE A 263 -6.46 -0.66 4.43
N THR A 264 -5.33 -0.08 4.76
CA THR A 264 -4.01 -0.57 4.34
C THR A 264 -3.15 -0.80 5.58
N GLY A 265 -2.54 -1.98 5.70
CA GLY A 265 -1.71 -2.33 6.86
C GLY A 265 -1.42 -3.82 6.98
N SER A 266 -1.14 -4.30 8.21
CA SER A 266 -0.80 -5.70 8.43
C SER A 266 -1.99 -6.65 8.21
N THR A 267 -1.72 -7.87 7.75
CA THR A 267 -2.74 -8.90 7.54
C THR A 267 -3.51 -9.22 8.83
N ARG A 268 -2.84 -9.22 9.99
CA ARG A 268 -3.49 -9.43 11.30
C ARG A 268 -4.55 -8.37 11.58
N THR A 269 -4.18 -7.10 11.51
CA THR A 269 -5.11 -5.98 11.73
C THR A 269 -6.20 -5.91 10.66
N GLY A 270 -5.87 -6.25 9.40
CA GLY A 270 -6.86 -6.32 8.32
C GLY A 270 -7.99 -7.33 8.59
N ARG A 271 -7.67 -8.47 9.21
CA ARG A 271 -8.70 -9.43 9.64
C ARG A 271 -9.62 -8.86 10.72
N GLU A 272 -9.08 -8.13 11.69
CA GLU A 272 -9.86 -7.47 12.75
C GLU A 272 -10.78 -6.38 12.17
N VAL A 273 -10.26 -5.57 11.26
CA VAL A 273 -11.04 -4.55 10.52
C VAL A 273 -12.16 -5.18 9.70
N ALA A 274 -11.88 -6.29 9.00
CA ALA A 274 -12.90 -7.01 8.23
C ALA A 274 -14.01 -7.56 9.12
N GLN A 275 -13.68 -8.12 10.28
CA GLN A 275 -14.65 -8.60 11.26
C GLN A 275 -15.53 -7.47 11.78
N GLY A 276 -14.95 -6.32 12.13
CA GLY A 276 -15.68 -5.14 12.57
C GLY A 276 -16.63 -4.58 11.49
N ALA A 277 -16.19 -4.52 10.24
CA ALA A 277 -17.01 -4.11 9.10
C ALA A 277 -18.16 -5.11 8.84
N ALA A 278 -17.87 -6.41 8.86
CA ALA A 278 -18.86 -7.47 8.66
C ALA A 278 -19.97 -7.46 9.71
N ALA A 279 -19.65 -7.18 10.97
CA ALA A 279 -20.63 -7.05 12.06
C ALA A 279 -21.68 -5.95 11.79
N ARG A 280 -21.35 -4.98 10.94
CA ARG A 280 -22.23 -3.87 10.55
C ARG A 280 -22.80 -4.00 9.13
N LEU A 281 -22.43 -5.05 8.40
CA LEU A 281 -22.77 -5.26 6.97
C LEU A 281 -22.28 -4.12 6.07
N VAL A 282 -21.20 -3.43 6.43
CA VAL A 282 -20.57 -2.42 5.58
C VAL A 282 -19.45 -3.04 4.75
N GLY A 283 -19.27 -2.52 3.52
CA GLY A 283 -18.24 -2.98 2.61
C GLY A 283 -16.84 -2.60 3.12
N VAL A 284 -15.84 -3.40 2.75
CA VAL A 284 -14.44 -3.16 3.11
C VAL A 284 -13.51 -3.45 1.94
N SER A 285 -12.45 -2.67 1.79
CA SER A 285 -11.29 -3.01 0.97
C SER A 285 -10.04 -3.06 1.86
N LEU A 286 -9.24 -4.10 1.65
CA LEU A 286 -8.04 -4.38 2.43
C LEU A 286 -6.85 -4.50 1.49
N GLU A 287 -5.83 -3.70 1.73
CA GLU A 287 -4.51 -3.83 1.12
C GLU A 287 -3.53 -4.22 2.22
N LEU A 288 -2.99 -5.42 2.14
CA LEU A 288 -2.28 -6.06 3.24
C LEU A 288 -0.85 -6.42 2.84
N GLY A 289 -0.16 -7.14 3.71
CA GLY A 289 1.22 -7.53 3.52
C GLY A 289 1.48 -8.47 2.33
N GLY A 290 2.75 -8.69 2.04
CA GLY A 290 3.22 -9.55 0.98
C GLY A 290 4.49 -10.30 1.34
N LYS A 291 4.73 -11.45 0.69
CA LYS A 291 6.02 -12.15 0.67
C LYS A 291 6.40 -12.37 -0.79
N ASN A 292 6.65 -11.26 -1.48
CA ASN A 292 6.69 -11.21 -2.92
C ASN A 292 7.90 -11.92 -3.53
N ALA A 293 7.70 -12.53 -4.69
CA ALA A 293 8.70 -13.31 -5.38
C ALA A 293 9.19 -12.64 -6.67
N MET A 294 10.49 -12.69 -6.92
CA MET A 294 11.11 -12.37 -8.21
C MET A 294 11.73 -13.63 -8.80
N LEU A 295 11.39 -13.95 -10.05
CA LEU A 295 11.91 -15.08 -10.80
C LEU A 295 12.89 -14.59 -11.87
N VAL A 296 14.13 -15.07 -11.83
CA VAL A 296 15.17 -14.79 -12.84
C VAL A 296 15.38 -16.06 -13.64
N LEU A 297 14.86 -16.09 -14.88
CA LEU A 297 14.94 -17.25 -15.75
C LEU A 297 16.34 -17.35 -16.40
N GLU A 298 16.68 -18.53 -16.95
CA GLU A 298 18.00 -18.83 -17.51
C GLU A 298 18.42 -17.92 -18.67
N ASP A 299 17.43 -17.35 -19.39
CA ASP A 299 17.68 -16.46 -20.53
C ASP A 299 17.69 -14.98 -20.13
N ALA A 300 17.51 -14.64 -18.84
CA ALA A 300 17.46 -13.26 -18.38
C ALA A 300 18.77 -12.49 -18.69
N ASP A 301 18.63 -11.18 -18.88
CA ASP A 301 19.78 -10.27 -18.85
C ASP A 301 20.20 -10.07 -17.39
N VAL A 302 21.24 -10.79 -16.99
CA VAL A 302 21.70 -10.86 -15.58
C VAL A 302 22.08 -9.49 -15.02
N GLU A 303 22.70 -8.61 -15.83
CA GLU A 303 23.06 -7.27 -15.37
C GLU A 303 21.82 -6.40 -15.07
N LYS A 304 20.84 -6.44 -15.95
CA LYS A 304 19.57 -5.72 -15.74
C LYS A 304 18.76 -6.33 -14.59
N ALA A 305 18.73 -7.65 -14.51
CA ALA A 305 18.03 -8.36 -13.42
C ALA A 305 18.66 -8.03 -12.06
N ALA A 306 19.98 -8.02 -11.93
CA ALA A 306 20.66 -7.65 -10.69
C ALA A 306 20.46 -6.17 -10.32
N ALA A 307 20.47 -5.26 -11.29
CA ALA A 307 20.17 -3.85 -11.06
C ALA A 307 18.69 -3.65 -10.63
N GLY A 308 17.76 -4.36 -11.29
CA GLY A 308 16.36 -4.36 -10.95
C GLY A 308 16.07 -4.95 -9.58
N ALA A 309 16.79 -6.00 -9.18
CA ALA A 309 16.68 -6.63 -7.87
C ALA A 309 17.05 -5.67 -6.73
N VAL A 310 18.10 -4.86 -6.88
CA VAL A 310 18.46 -3.83 -5.88
C VAL A 310 17.28 -2.90 -5.63
N ARG A 311 16.68 -2.38 -6.69
CA ARG A 311 15.51 -1.51 -6.57
C ARG A 311 14.30 -2.26 -6.00
N ALA A 312 14.03 -3.46 -6.50
CA ALA A 312 12.87 -4.25 -6.10
C ALA A 312 12.88 -4.67 -4.62
N CYS A 313 14.08 -4.89 -4.04
CA CYS A 313 14.24 -5.37 -2.67
C CYS A 313 14.50 -4.26 -1.65
N PHE A 314 15.15 -3.15 -2.06
CA PHE A 314 15.71 -2.19 -1.11
C PHE A 314 15.15 -0.76 -1.24
N SER A 315 14.25 -0.48 -2.20
CA SER A 315 13.50 0.78 -2.22
C SER A 315 12.81 1.00 -0.87
N SER A 316 12.88 2.22 -0.33
CA SER A 316 12.33 2.59 0.98
C SER A 316 12.80 1.66 2.12
N ALA A 317 14.04 1.18 2.05
CA ALA A 317 14.59 0.19 2.99
C ALA A 317 13.74 -1.11 3.07
N GLY A 318 13.16 -1.55 1.96
CA GLY A 318 12.28 -2.73 1.90
C GLY A 318 10.91 -2.55 2.57
N GLN A 319 10.59 -1.37 3.08
CA GLN A 319 9.33 -1.04 3.77
C GLN A 319 8.20 -0.73 2.78
N LEU A 320 8.01 -1.62 1.83
CA LEU A 320 7.04 -1.50 0.75
C LEU A 320 6.30 -2.84 0.57
N CYS A 321 4.99 -2.83 0.68
CA CYS A 321 4.17 -4.05 0.58
C CYS A 321 4.38 -4.85 -0.72
N ILE A 322 4.82 -4.18 -1.80
CA ILE A 322 5.19 -4.80 -3.08
C ILE A 322 6.70 -5.04 -3.24
N SER A 323 7.53 -4.79 -2.20
CA SER A 323 8.96 -5.13 -2.19
C SER A 323 9.18 -6.63 -2.37
N ILE A 324 10.26 -6.99 -3.08
CA ILE A 324 10.63 -8.40 -3.25
C ILE A 324 11.41 -8.87 -2.03
N GLU A 325 10.93 -9.93 -1.39
CA GLU A 325 11.61 -10.55 -0.25
C GLU A 325 12.15 -11.97 -0.55
N ARG A 326 11.75 -12.57 -1.69
CA ARG A 326 12.20 -13.89 -2.15
C ARG A 326 12.65 -13.81 -3.61
N LEU A 327 13.92 -14.07 -3.86
CA LEU A 327 14.52 -14.16 -5.19
C LEU A 327 14.71 -15.63 -5.57
N TYR A 328 14.09 -16.06 -6.64
CA TYR A 328 14.27 -17.37 -7.26
C TYR A 328 15.09 -17.19 -8.53
N VAL A 329 16.26 -17.80 -8.60
CA VAL A 329 17.21 -17.63 -9.70
C VAL A 329 17.51 -19.00 -10.31
N HIS A 330 17.40 -19.11 -11.64
CA HIS A 330 17.73 -20.35 -12.34
C HIS A 330 19.20 -20.72 -12.12
N GLU A 331 19.47 -22.01 -11.82
CA GLU A 331 20.80 -22.51 -11.42
C GLU A 331 21.91 -22.09 -12.39
N SER A 332 21.66 -22.12 -13.71
CA SER A 332 22.64 -21.79 -14.72
C SER A 332 23.15 -20.34 -14.71
N VAL A 333 22.43 -19.42 -14.09
CA VAL A 333 22.79 -18.00 -13.99
C VAL A 333 22.97 -17.53 -12.54
N ALA A 334 22.71 -18.39 -11.56
CA ALA A 334 22.61 -18.02 -10.14
C ALA A 334 23.90 -17.42 -9.59
N ASP A 335 25.05 -18.03 -9.84
CA ASP A 335 26.33 -17.53 -9.31
C ASP A 335 26.69 -16.16 -9.89
N THR A 336 26.49 -16.00 -11.21
CA THR A 336 26.75 -14.71 -11.87
C THR A 336 25.78 -13.64 -11.37
N PHE A 337 24.50 -13.96 -11.26
CA PHE A 337 23.49 -13.05 -10.73
C PHE A 337 23.82 -12.64 -9.29
N LEU A 338 24.09 -13.61 -8.41
CA LEU A 338 24.36 -13.35 -6.99
C LEU A 338 25.60 -12.48 -6.80
N ALA A 339 26.67 -12.74 -7.55
CA ALA A 339 27.88 -11.93 -7.53
C ALA A 339 27.59 -10.47 -7.94
N ARG A 340 26.81 -10.24 -9.01
CA ARG A 340 26.44 -8.90 -9.50
C ARG A 340 25.49 -8.19 -8.54
N PHE A 341 24.51 -8.92 -8.02
CA PHE A 341 23.53 -8.39 -7.06
C PHE A 341 24.23 -7.97 -5.76
N ALA A 342 25.08 -8.83 -5.20
CA ALA A 342 25.83 -8.52 -3.98
C ALA A 342 26.78 -7.33 -4.17
N ALA A 343 27.49 -7.25 -5.30
CA ALA A 343 28.36 -6.11 -5.57
C ALA A 343 27.59 -4.79 -5.63
N ARG A 344 26.43 -4.76 -6.32
CA ARG A 344 25.56 -3.59 -6.40
C ARG A 344 24.95 -3.23 -5.04
N THR A 345 24.56 -4.22 -4.25
CA THR A 345 24.02 -4.02 -2.89
C THR A 345 25.05 -3.37 -1.97
N ARG A 346 26.30 -3.84 -2.00
CA ARG A 346 27.39 -3.22 -1.21
C ARG A 346 27.76 -1.81 -1.68
N ALA A 347 27.52 -1.48 -2.94
CA ALA A 347 27.77 -0.16 -3.49
C ALA A 347 26.66 0.87 -3.19
N MET A 348 25.51 0.45 -2.63
CA MET A 348 24.43 1.37 -2.27
C MET A 348 24.89 2.37 -1.22
N ARG A 349 24.60 3.64 -1.44
CA ARG A 349 24.92 4.73 -0.50
C ARG A 349 23.79 4.91 0.49
N LEU A 350 24.10 4.80 1.76
CA LEU A 350 23.16 5.07 2.85
C LEU A 350 23.26 6.55 3.28
N GLY A 351 22.16 7.16 3.67
CA GLY A 351 22.20 8.55 4.10
C GLY A 351 20.90 9.05 4.72
N ASN A 352 21.06 10.11 5.53
CA ASN A 352 20.02 10.72 6.35
C ASN A 352 19.74 12.20 5.99
N SER A 353 20.13 12.65 4.81
CA SER A 353 19.94 14.05 4.43
C SER A 353 18.62 14.27 3.67
N LEU A 354 18.04 15.48 3.82
CA LEU A 354 16.86 15.92 3.06
C LEU A 354 17.23 16.32 1.62
N ALA A 355 18.07 15.51 0.96
CA ALA A 355 18.57 15.75 -0.38
C ALA A 355 18.58 14.47 -1.21
N TYR A 356 18.74 14.62 -2.52
CA TYR A 356 19.03 13.48 -3.39
C TYR A 356 20.48 13.01 -3.20
N GLY A 357 20.75 11.75 -3.50
CA GLY A 357 22.11 11.19 -3.48
C GLY A 357 22.23 9.93 -2.62
N ALA A 358 21.38 9.74 -1.61
CA ALA A 358 21.26 8.46 -0.91
C ALA A 358 20.42 7.48 -1.75
N ASP A 359 20.89 6.23 -1.81
CA ASP A 359 20.17 5.13 -2.46
C ASP A 359 19.20 4.45 -1.49
N MET A 360 19.46 4.52 -0.17
CA MET A 360 18.57 4.02 0.88
C MET A 360 18.69 4.86 2.15
N GLY A 361 17.58 5.09 2.84
CA GLY A 361 17.49 5.74 4.13
C GLY A 361 17.36 4.76 5.30
N SER A 362 16.75 5.20 6.41
CA SER A 362 16.54 4.38 7.61
C SER A 362 15.24 3.57 7.55
N LEU A 363 15.07 2.66 8.48
CA LEU A 363 13.80 2.12 8.92
C LEU A 363 13.01 3.22 9.66
N VAL A 364 11.69 3.02 9.79
CA VAL A 364 10.80 4.02 10.41
C VAL A 364 11.00 4.17 11.91
N GLY A 365 11.51 3.15 12.60
CA GLY A 365 11.67 3.22 14.05
C GLY A 365 12.23 1.93 14.65
N GLU A 366 12.40 1.96 15.98
CA GLU A 366 13.03 0.90 16.77
C GLU A 366 12.37 -0.46 16.59
N ARG A 367 11.04 -0.53 16.70
CA ARG A 367 10.28 -1.78 16.55
C ARG A 367 10.53 -2.47 15.21
N GLN A 368 10.69 -1.69 14.12
CA GLN A 368 10.97 -2.23 12.81
C GLN A 368 12.42 -2.72 12.71
N LEU A 369 13.37 -1.98 13.30
CA LEU A 369 14.77 -2.40 13.40
C LEU A 369 14.90 -3.72 14.17
N GLU A 370 14.25 -3.84 15.33
CA GLU A 370 14.24 -5.08 16.12
C GLU A 370 13.67 -6.27 15.33
N THR A 371 12.62 -6.03 14.54
CA THR A 371 12.02 -7.07 13.69
C THR A 371 13.01 -7.56 12.65
N VAL A 372 13.68 -6.63 11.95
CA VAL A 372 14.70 -6.96 10.94
C VAL A 372 15.87 -7.73 11.56
N GLN A 373 16.41 -7.24 12.69
CA GLN A 373 17.50 -7.89 13.42
C GLN A 373 17.13 -9.31 13.86
N ARG A 374 15.95 -9.50 14.43
CA ARG A 374 15.44 -10.80 14.86
C ARG A 374 15.31 -11.79 13.71
N HIS A 375 14.77 -11.36 12.55
CA HIS A 375 14.61 -12.22 11.38
C HIS A 375 15.95 -12.64 10.80
N VAL A 376 16.94 -11.73 10.74
CA VAL A 376 18.28 -12.05 10.25
C VAL A 376 19.01 -12.95 11.23
N ALA A 377 18.93 -12.69 12.54
CA ALA A 377 19.57 -13.51 13.58
C ALA A 377 19.01 -14.95 13.55
N ASP A 378 17.67 -15.12 13.54
CA ASP A 378 17.03 -16.45 13.44
C ASP A 378 17.52 -17.23 12.20
N ALA A 379 17.61 -16.55 11.05
CA ALA A 379 18.08 -17.18 9.82
C ALA A 379 19.55 -17.63 9.94
N VAL A 380 20.42 -16.79 10.46
CA VAL A 380 21.86 -17.08 10.63
C VAL A 380 22.08 -18.22 11.65
N GLU A 381 21.39 -18.17 12.79
CA GLU A 381 21.46 -19.21 13.82
C GLU A 381 21.04 -20.60 13.26
N ARG A 382 20.14 -20.62 12.28
CA ARG A 382 19.66 -21.83 11.61
C ARG A 382 20.48 -22.20 10.37
N GLY A 383 21.58 -21.49 10.08
CA GLY A 383 22.55 -21.85 9.05
C GLY A 383 22.43 -21.09 7.72
N ALA A 384 21.59 -20.07 7.61
CA ALA A 384 21.60 -19.16 6.46
C ALA A 384 22.91 -18.37 6.42
N LYS A 385 23.37 -18.05 5.21
CA LYS A 385 24.58 -17.27 4.97
C LYS A 385 24.24 -15.83 4.61
N VAL A 386 24.88 -14.88 5.26
CA VAL A 386 24.82 -13.47 4.87
C VAL A 386 25.80 -13.24 3.73
N ILE A 387 25.26 -12.93 2.55
CA ILE A 387 26.05 -12.65 1.35
C ILE A 387 26.46 -11.16 1.28
N ALA A 388 25.59 -10.27 1.77
CA ALA A 388 25.85 -8.84 1.92
C ALA A 388 25.02 -8.27 3.06
N GLY A 389 25.47 -7.20 3.69
CA GLY A 389 24.74 -6.51 4.77
C GLY A 389 24.70 -7.29 6.08
N GLY A 390 23.57 -7.30 6.75
CA GLY A 390 23.32 -8.02 8.01
C GLY A 390 23.66 -7.24 9.27
N VAL A 391 23.96 -5.94 9.16
CA VAL A 391 24.50 -5.11 10.26
C VAL A 391 23.70 -3.83 10.42
N ALA A 392 23.37 -3.48 11.67
CA ALA A 392 22.85 -2.16 12.00
C ALA A 392 23.95 -1.09 11.86
N ARG A 393 23.56 0.13 11.50
CA ARG A 393 24.48 1.26 11.24
C ARG A 393 24.17 2.47 12.15
N PRO A 394 24.36 2.32 13.48
CA PRO A 394 24.13 3.41 14.43
C PRO A 394 25.05 4.61 14.21
N ASP A 395 26.14 4.44 13.48
CA ASP A 395 27.04 5.51 13.03
C ASP A 395 26.38 6.50 12.05
N ILE A 396 25.31 6.09 11.35
CA ILE A 396 24.51 6.95 10.44
C ILE A 396 23.31 7.54 11.18
N GLY A 397 22.65 6.73 12.00
CA GLY A 397 21.46 7.08 12.77
C GLY A 397 20.85 5.86 13.45
N PRO A 398 19.89 6.07 14.39
CA PRO A 398 19.44 5.01 15.30
C PRO A 398 18.77 3.81 14.60
N TYR A 399 18.15 4.01 13.44
CA TYR A 399 17.35 2.97 12.81
C TYR A 399 17.86 2.54 11.43
N PHE A 400 19.16 2.75 11.15
CA PHE A 400 19.76 2.27 9.91
C PHE A 400 20.17 0.81 10.01
N TYR A 401 19.86 0.07 8.95
CA TYR A 401 20.26 -1.33 8.77
C TYR A 401 20.73 -1.55 7.33
N GLU A 402 21.82 -2.27 7.12
CA GLU A 402 22.38 -2.50 5.78
C GLU A 402 21.45 -3.35 4.92
N PRO A 403 21.36 -3.08 3.59
CA PRO A 403 20.63 -3.92 2.66
C PRO A 403 21.24 -5.33 2.66
N THR A 404 20.42 -6.34 2.97
CA THR A 404 20.87 -7.66 3.38
C THR A 404 20.39 -8.74 2.42
N ILE A 405 21.33 -9.56 1.96
CA ILE A 405 21.10 -10.72 1.10
C ILE A 405 21.42 -11.99 1.91
N LEU A 406 20.44 -12.89 1.99
CA LEU A 406 20.58 -14.19 2.65
C LEU A 406 20.53 -15.32 1.62
N GLU A 407 21.39 -16.33 1.75
CA GLU A 407 21.35 -17.59 0.99
C GLU A 407 21.19 -18.79 1.95
N GLY A 408 20.59 -19.86 1.49
CA GLY A 408 20.34 -21.05 2.31
C GLY A 408 19.15 -20.91 3.26
N VAL A 409 18.25 -19.97 3.00
CA VAL A 409 17.02 -19.81 3.78
C VAL A 409 16.04 -20.94 3.46
N ALA A 410 15.55 -21.59 4.52
CA ALA A 410 14.58 -22.68 4.44
C ALA A 410 13.65 -22.68 5.67
N ALA A 411 12.56 -23.43 5.62
CA ALA A 411 11.74 -23.68 6.80
C ALA A 411 12.55 -24.43 7.88
N PRO A 412 12.44 -24.09 9.17
CA PRO A 412 11.46 -23.21 9.79
C PRO A 412 11.98 -21.78 10.06
N MET A 413 12.92 -21.24 9.28
CA MET A 413 13.42 -19.88 9.46
C MET A 413 12.27 -18.85 9.30
N THR A 414 12.17 -17.90 10.22
CA THR A 414 11.09 -16.88 10.22
C THR A 414 11.06 -16.08 8.92
N VAL A 415 12.22 -15.69 8.41
CA VAL A 415 12.38 -14.94 7.15
C VAL A 415 11.90 -15.73 5.91
N CYS A 416 11.72 -17.04 6.02
CA CYS A 416 11.20 -17.87 4.92
C CYS A 416 9.71 -17.65 4.68
N THR A 417 8.91 -17.47 5.74
CA THR A 417 7.44 -17.49 5.71
C THR A 417 6.78 -16.18 6.09
N GLU A 418 7.38 -15.42 7.00
CA GLU A 418 6.85 -14.14 7.49
C GLU A 418 7.39 -12.95 6.68
N GLU A 419 6.55 -11.95 6.49
CA GLU A 419 6.95 -10.66 5.92
C GLU A 419 7.94 -9.97 6.86
N THR A 420 9.10 -9.57 6.34
CA THR A 420 10.11 -8.85 7.13
C THR A 420 9.86 -7.35 7.13
N PHE A 421 9.34 -6.82 6.02
CA PHE A 421 9.06 -5.41 5.81
C PHE A 421 10.30 -4.52 6.09
N GLY A 422 11.46 -4.98 5.62
CA GLY A 422 12.76 -4.36 5.84
C GLY A 422 13.74 -4.73 4.72
N PRO A 423 14.98 -4.22 4.77
CA PRO A 423 15.94 -4.38 3.68
C PRO A 423 16.60 -5.77 3.68
N VAL A 424 15.79 -6.83 3.66
CA VAL A 424 16.24 -8.22 3.72
C VAL A 424 15.58 -9.03 2.63
N VAL A 425 16.39 -9.78 1.87
CA VAL A 425 15.91 -10.67 0.81
C VAL A 425 16.61 -12.02 0.88
N SER A 426 15.86 -13.11 0.64
CA SER A 426 16.40 -14.45 0.50
C SER A 426 16.58 -14.82 -0.97
N VAL A 427 17.68 -15.48 -1.30
CA VAL A 427 17.99 -16.00 -2.64
C VAL A 427 17.90 -17.53 -2.64
N HIS A 428 17.12 -18.04 -3.56
CA HIS A 428 16.85 -19.47 -3.76
C HIS A 428 17.20 -19.86 -5.21
N ARG A 429 17.69 -21.06 -5.41
CA ARG A 429 17.99 -21.61 -6.74
C ARG A 429 16.86 -22.50 -7.21
N PHE A 430 16.65 -22.58 -8.50
CA PHE A 430 15.69 -23.51 -9.11
C PHE A 430 16.23 -24.08 -10.42
N HIS A 431 15.72 -25.24 -10.84
CA HIS A 431 16.15 -25.92 -12.06
C HIS A 431 15.11 -25.88 -13.17
N THR A 432 13.82 -25.79 -12.84
CA THR A 432 12.73 -25.74 -13.83
C THR A 432 11.77 -24.58 -13.57
N GLU A 433 11.15 -24.09 -14.63
CA GLU A 433 10.15 -23.02 -14.54
C GLU A 433 8.96 -23.42 -13.65
N GLU A 434 8.59 -24.72 -13.69
CA GLU A 434 7.53 -25.31 -12.88
C GLU A 434 7.85 -25.17 -11.39
N GLU A 435 9.06 -25.56 -10.99
CA GLU A 435 9.56 -25.42 -9.62
C GLU A 435 9.54 -23.97 -9.14
N ALA A 436 10.02 -23.03 -9.97
CA ALA A 436 10.02 -21.62 -9.63
C ALA A 436 8.62 -21.06 -9.39
N VAL A 437 7.65 -21.43 -10.24
CA VAL A 437 6.24 -21.02 -10.10
C VAL A 437 5.60 -21.63 -8.87
N GLU A 438 5.87 -22.92 -8.59
CA GLU A 438 5.38 -23.60 -7.39
C GLU A 438 5.88 -22.92 -6.12
N HIS A 439 7.20 -22.71 -6.00
CA HIS A 439 7.81 -22.03 -4.86
C HIS A 439 7.31 -20.58 -4.70
N ALA A 440 7.17 -19.84 -5.80
CA ALA A 440 6.63 -18.48 -5.74
C ALA A 440 5.20 -18.46 -5.18
N ASN A 441 4.38 -19.47 -5.54
CA ASN A 441 3.00 -19.58 -5.09
C ASN A 441 2.84 -20.21 -3.69
N ALA A 442 3.87 -20.88 -3.15
CA ALA A 442 3.86 -21.57 -1.85
C ALA A 442 3.95 -20.59 -0.67
N THR A 443 2.98 -19.70 -0.56
CA THR A 443 2.86 -18.68 0.51
C THR A 443 1.39 -18.32 0.69
N PRO A 444 0.95 -17.92 1.89
CA PRO A 444 -0.40 -17.40 2.09
C PRO A 444 -0.61 -16.03 1.41
N TYR A 445 0.46 -15.34 1.04
CA TYR A 445 0.41 -14.03 0.39
C TYR A 445 0.27 -14.11 -1.13
N GLY A 446 -0.11 -13.00 -1.74
CA GLY A 446 -0.22 -12.90 -3.19
C GLY A 446 -0.41 -11.45 -3.67
N LEU A 447 0.52 -10.53 -3.32
CA LEU A 447 0.39 -9.12 -3.71
C LEU A 447 1.11 -8.82 -5.02
N ASN A 448 2.42 -8.99 -5.05
CA ASN A 448 3.26 -8.67 -6.20
C ASN A 448 4.20 -9.82 -6.58
N SER A 449 4.58 -9.88 -7.86
CA SER A 449 5.66 -10.72 -8.36
C SER A 449 6.38 -10.04 -9.52
N SER A 450 7.59 -10.52 -9.81
CA SER A 450 8.42 -10.07 -10.92
C SER A 450 8.99 -11.25 -11.68
N VAL A 451 9.08 -11.17 -13.02
CA VAL A 451 9.65 -12.20 -13.88
C VAL A 451 10.68 -11.56 -14.82
N TRP A 452 11.90 -12.07 -14.82
CA TRP A 452 12.99 -11.58 -15.65
C TRP A 452 13.38 -12.59 -16.72
N THR A 453 13.29 -12.21 -17.97
CA THR A 453 13.53 -13.03 -19.15
C THR A 453 13.75 -12.12 -20.38
N LYS A 454 14.47 -12.59 -21.38
CA LYS A 454 14.56 -11.92 -22.69
C LYS A 454 13.33 -12.16 -23.56
N ASP A 455 12.58 -13.27 -23.32
CA ASP A 455 11.35 -13.56 -24.04
C ASP A 455 10.13 -13.05 -23.27
N ALA A 456 9.64 -11.86 -23.64
CA ALA A 456 8.44 -11.26 -23.03
C ALA A 456 7.16 -12.12 -23.19
N ARG A 457 7.05 -12.95 -24.23
CA ARG A 457 5.90 -13.87 -24.40
C ARG A 457 5.96 -15.01 -23.39
N ARG A 458 7.14 -15.57 -23.16
CA ARG A 458 7.39 -16.54 -22.11
C ARG A 458 7.12 -15.93 -20.73
N GLY A 459 7.64 -14.72 -20.48
CA GLY A 459 7.35 -13.96 -19.25
C GLY A 459 5.86 -13.82 -18.99
N GLY A 460 5.05 -13.51 -20.02
CA GLY A 460 3.59 -13.45 -19.92
C GLY A 460 2.93 -14.79 -19.58
N LYS A 461 3.45 -15.91 -20.10
CA LYS A 461 2.96 -17.26 -19.75
C LYS A 461 3.28 -17.64 -18.30
N VAL A 462 4.48 -17.33 -17.83
CA VAL A 462 4.88 -17.50 -16.42
C VAL A 462 4.00 -16.63 -15.52
N ALA A 463 3.84 -15.35 -15.85
CA ALA A 463 3.03 -14.41 -15.09
C ALA A 463 1.59 -14.90 -14.90
N ALA A 464 0.97 -15.50 -15.92
CA ALA A 464 -0.39 -16.03 -15.85
C ALA A 464 -0.54 -17.21 -14.86
N ARG A 465 0.56 -17.85 -14.46
CA ARG A 465 0.59 -18.96 -13.50
C ARG A 465 0.88 -18.52 -12.07
N LEU A 466 1.34 -17.28 -11.88
CA LEU A 466 1.60 -16.70 -10.56
C LEU A 466 0.29 -16.24 -9.92
N ARG A 467 0.09 -16.56 -8.64
CA ARG A 467 -1.12 -16.27 -7.87
C ARG A 467 -0.95 -14.98 -7.06
N THR A 468 -0.63 -13.89 -7.77
CA THR A 468 -0.41 -12.56 -7.22
C THR A 468 -1.23 -11.52 -7.97
N GLY A 469 -1.62 -10.44 -7.28
CA GLY A 469 -2.48 -9.41 -7.86
C GLY A 469 -1.80 -8.58 -8.93
N THR A 470 -0.48 -8.43 -8.86
CA THR A 470 0.35 -7.80 -9.89
C THR A 470 1.54 -8.68 -10.26
N VAL A 471 1.91 -8.68 -11.55
CA VAL A 471 3.14 -9.28 -12.03
C VAL A 471 3.83 -8.31 -12.97
N ASN A 472 5.09 -8.03 -12.73
CA ASN A 472 5.93 -7.19 -13.57
C ASN A 472 6.88 -8.07 -14.41
N ILE A 473 7.11 -7.73 -15.67
CA ILE A 473 8.10 -8.39 -16.52
C ILE A 473 9.26 -7.45 -16.74
N ASN A 474 10.48 -7.89 -16.37
CA ASN A 474 11.72 -7.09 -16.43
C ASN A 474 11.65 -5.77 -15.63
N GLU A 475 10.86 -5.76 -14.57
CA GLU A 475 10.70 -4.67 -13.63
C GLU A 475 10.29 -5.26 -12.25
N GLY A 476 10.65 -4.61 -11.15
CA GLY A 476 10.35 -5.09 -9.81
C GLY A 476 8.88 -4.90 -9.38
N TYR A 477 8.38 -3.66 -9.47
CA TYR A 477 7.03 -3.31 -8.97
C TYR A 477 6.40 -2.10 -9.67
N ALA A 478 7.21 -1.15 -10.15
CA ALA A 478 6.73 0.18 -10.50
C ALA A 478 5.82 0.20 -11.73
N SER A 479 6.04 -0.69 -12.72
CA SER A 479 5.25 -0.69 -13.95
C SER A 479 3.78 -1.06 -13.71
N ALA A 480 3.52 -2.08 -12.89
CA ALA A 480 2.15 -2.46 -12.56
C ALA A 480 1.49 -1.41 -11.66
N TYR A 481 2.20 -0.92 -10.63
CA TYR A 481 1.68 0.09 -9.71
C TYR A 481 1.36 1.42 -10.42
N GLY A 482 2.26 1.92 -11.25
CA GLY A 482 2.08 3.16 -12.01
C GLY A 482 1.02 3.09 -13.11
N SER A 483 0.53 1.88 -13.46
CA SER A 483 -0.51 1.67 -14.45
C SER A 483 -1.92 1.86 -13.87
N VAL A 484 -2.23 3.06 -13.39
CA VAL A 484 -3.44 3.40 -12.59
C VAL A 484 -4.77 3.11 -13.29
N GLN A 485 -4.77 2.78 -14.57
CA GLN A 485 -5.98 2.33 -15.27
C GLN A 485 -6.27 0.85 -15.04
N ALA A 486 -5.25 0.04 -14.73
CA ALA A 486 -5.38 -1.37 -14.41
C ALA A 486 -5.74 -1.56 -12.92
N PRO A 487 -6.55 -2.57 -12.56
CA PRO A 487 -6.81 -2.87 -11.17
C PRO A 487 -5.53 -3.35 -10.46
N MET A 488 -5.33 -2.92 -9.23
CA MET A 488 -4.23 -3.33 -8.35
C MET A 488 -4.81 -3.81 -7.02
N GLY A 489 -4.19 -4.80 -6.40
CA GLY A 489 -4.57 -5.32 -5.07
C GLY A 489 -4.20 -6.77 -4.89
N GLY A 490 -4.12 -7.22 -3.64
CA GLY A 490 -3.68 -8.56 -3.28
C GLY A 490 -4.66 -9.67 -3.61
N MET A 491 -4.13 -10.87 -3.83
CA MET A 491 -4.82 -12.16 -3.77
C MET A 491 -4.51 -12.83 -2.43
N LYS A 492 -5.24 -13.88 -2.06
CA LYS A 492 -5.05 -14.65 -0.82
C LYS A 492 -5.10 -13.71 0.41
N ASP A 493 -4.16 -13.88 1.34
CA ASP A 493 -4.06 -13.08 2.57
C ASP A 493 -3.48 -11.67 2.37
N SER A 494 -3.16 -11.30 1.12
CA SER A 494 -2.64 -9.96 0.80
C SER A 494 -3.72 -8.91 0.52
N GLY A 495 -4.99 -9.28 0.50
CA GLY A 495 -6.02 -8.26 0.40
C GLY A 495 -7.40 -8.72 -0.06
N LEU A 496 -8.32 -7.77 0.00
CA LEU A 496 -9.71 -7.92 -0.44
C LEU A 496 -10.13 -6.66 -1.20
N GLY A 497 -10.72 -6.84 -2.37
CA GLY A 497 -11.05 -5.72 -3.27
C GLY A 497 -9.87 -5.32 -4.15
N ARG A 498 -10.02 -4.20 -4.82
CA ARG A 498 -8.98 -3.63 -5.72
C ARG A 498 -8.96 -2.12 -5.58
N ARG A 499 -7.77 -1.56 -5.80
CA ARG A 499 -7.56 -0.13 -6.06
C ARG A 499 -7.28 0.07 -7.54
N HIS A 500 -7.19 1.32 -7.98
CA HIS A 500 -6.95 1.75 -9.35
C HIS A 500 -8.09 1.42 -10.33
N GLY A 501 -8.06 2.03 -11.51
CA GLY A 501 -9.04 1.84 -12.57
C GLY A 501 -10.49 2.06 -12.16
N SER A 502 -11.40 1.35 -12.81
CA SER A 502 -12.82 1.40 -12.49
C SER A 502 -13.16 0.74 -11.16
N GLU A 503 -12.43 -0.31 -10.77
CA GLU A 503 -12.67 -1.01 -9.51
C GLU A 503 -12.34 -0.12 -8.31
N GLY A 504 -11.25 0.67 -8.40
CA GLY A 504 -10.82 1.60 -7.36
C GLY A 504 -11.83 2.71 -7.04
N ILE A 505 -12.65 3.14 -8.00
CA ILE A 505 -13.69 4.13 -7.75
C ILE A 505 -15.05 3.48 -7.47
N LEU A 506 -15.39 2.39 -8.16
CA LEU A 506 -16.71 1.76 -8.02
C LEU A 506 -16.91 1.08 -6.66
N LYS A 507 -15.83 0.69 -5.95
CA LYS A 507 -15.89 0.18 -4.59
C LYS A 507 -16.55 1.16 -3.60
N TYR A 508 -16.44 2.45 -3.87
CA TYR A 508 -17.02 3.54 -3.08
C TYR A 508 -18.44 3.91 -3.50
N THR A 509 -19.09 3.08 -4.32
CA THR A 509 -20.45 3.31 -4.78
C THR A 509 -21.35 2.10 -4.55
N GLU A 510 -22.66 2.36 -4.44
CA GLU A 510 -23.72 1.35 -4.52
C GLU A 510 -24.38 1.37 -5.89
N ALA A 511 -24.59 0.18 -6.45
CA ALA A 511 -25.31 0.02 -7.70
C ALA A 511 -26.81 -0.06 -7.46
N GLN A 512 -27.58 0.75 -8.19
CA GLN A 512 -29.04 0.68 -8.19
C GLN A 512 -29.54 0.35 -9.59
N THR A 513 -30.38 -0.66 -9.72
CA THR A 513 -31.05 -0.99 -10.98
C THR A 513 -32.41 -0.32 -11.03
N VAL A 514 -32.62 0.55 -12.03
CA VAL A 514 -33.91 1.16 -12.35
C VAL A 514 -34.45 0.51 -13.59
N ALA A 515 -35.57 -0.22 -13.46
CA ALA A 515 -36.27 -0.86 -14.56
C ALA A 515 -37.58 -0.12 -14.87
N HIS A 516 -37.74 0.31 -16.10
CA HIS A 516 -38.96 0.95 -16.60
C HIS A 516 -39.65 0.06 -17.62
N GLN A 517 -40.79 -0.53 -17.24
CA GLN A 517 -41.66 -1.29 -18.11
C GLN A 517 -42.53 -0.32 -18.91
N ARG A 518 -42.47 -0.34 -20.27
CA ARG A 518 -43.00 0.75 -21.09
C ARG A 518 -44.43 0.52 -21.59
N LEU A 519 -44.75 -0.64 -22.06
CA LEU A 519 -45.99 -0.87 -22.79
C LEU A 519 -46.89 -1.94 -22.15
N LEU A 520 -46.34 -3.07 -21.76
CA LEU A 520 -47.08 -4.21 -21.24
C LEU A 520 -46.51 -4.64 -19.90
N PRO A 521 -47.35 -4.96 -18.92
CA PRO A 521 -46.90 -5.57 -17.68
C PRO A 521 -46.26 -6.94 -17.96
N MET A 522 -45.36 -7.38 -17.09
CA MET A 522 -44.86 -8.76 -17.10
C MET A 522 -45.83 -9.68 -16.35
N ALA A 523 -47.05 -9.76 -16.87
CA ALA A 523 -48.17 -10.51 -16.33
C ALA A 523 -49.10 -10.94 -17.46
N PRO A 524 -50.02 -11.89 -17.26
CA PRO A 524 -51.04 -12.24 -18.21
C PRO A 524 -51.77 -11.00 -18.72
N SER A 525 -51.85 -10.83 -20.02
CA SER A 525 -52.43 -9.66 -20.72
C SER A 525 -53.23 -10.12 -21.93
N PHE A 526 -54.11 -9.24 -22.47
CA PHE A 526 -54.94 -9.54 -23.63
C PHE A 526 -55.89 -10.74 -23.44
N GLY A 527 -56.41 -10.96 -22.23
CA GLY A 527 -57.32 -12.06 -21.92
C GLY A 527 -56.66 -13.44 -21.85
N MET A 528 -55.35 -13.52 -21.83
CA MET A 528 -54.64 -14.78 -21.57
C MET A 528 -54.85 -15.24 -20.13
N ASP A 529 -55.17 -16.50 -19.93
CA ASP A 529 -55.06 -17.16 -18.63
C ASP A 529 -53.59 -17.46 -18.28
N ASP A 530 -53.35 -17.89 -17.07
CA ASP A 530 -52.00 -18.14 -16.55
C ASP A 530 -51.25 -19.20 -17.36
N GLU A 531 -51.95 -20.24 -17.83
CA GLU A 531 -51.36 -21.33 -18.60
C GLU A 531 -50.97 -20.87 -20.00
N ALA A 532 -51.83 -20.09 -20.67
CA ALA A 532 -51.53 -19.50 -21.97
C ALA A 532 -50.34 -18.53 -21.90
N TYR A 533 -50.31 -17.71 -20.86
CA TYR A 533 -49.17 -16.81 -20.58
C TYR A 533 -47.87 -17.60 -20.37
N ALA A 534 -47.89 -18.63 -19.54
CA ALA A 534 -46.72 -19.47 -19.27
C ALA A 534 -46.22 -20.15 -20.56
N ARG A 535 -47.13 -20.68 -21.40
CA ARG A 535 -46.77 -21.26 -22.70
C ARG A 535 -46.17 -20.21 -23.65
N PHE A 536 -46.75 -19.01 -23.70
CA PHE A 536 -46.26 -17.90 -24.50
C PHE A 536 -44.84 -17.50 -24.06
N MET A 537 -44.60 -17.29 -22.77
CA MET A 537 -43.28 -16.95 -22.21
C MET A 537 -42.27 -18.05 -22.50
N THR A 538 -42.61 -19.32 -22.32
CA THR A 538 -41.74 -20.45 -22.61
C THR A 538 -41.33 -20.49 -24.08
N ARG A 539 -42.26 -20.26 -25.00
CA ARG A 539 -41.97 -20.18 -26.44
C ARG A 539 -41.07 -19.00 -26.77
N SER A 540 -41.36 -17.83 -26.20
CA SER A 540 -40.58 -16.61 -26.41
C SER A 540 -39.13 -16.81 -25.97
N LEU A 541 -38.87 -17.40 -24.79
CA LEU A 541 -37.53 -17.72 -24.32
C LEU A 541 -36.79 -18.70 -25.24
N ARG A 542 -37.47 -19.73 -25.77
CA ARG A 542 -36.90 -20.66 -26.75
C ARG A 542 -36.50 -19.95 -28.05
N LEU A 543 -37.36 -19.06 -28.56
CA LEU A 543 -37.09 -18.26 -29.75
C LEU A 543 -35.92 -17.29 -29.52
N MET A 544 -35.89 -16.57 -28.39
CA MET A 544 -34.77 -15.68 -28.04
C MET A 544 -33.46 -16.44 -28.05
N LYS A 545 -33.42 -17.65 -27.46
CA LYS A 545 -32.22 -18.51 -27.50
C LYS A 545 -31.85 -18.90 -28.94
N ALA A 546 -32.81 -19.33 -29.75
CA ALA A 546 -32.58 -19.76 -31.15
C ALA A 546 -32.03 -18.63 -32.02
N PHE A 547 -32.55 -17.41 -31.86
CA PHE A 547 -32.10 -16.23 -32.59
C PHE A 547 -30.92 -15.50 -31.94
N ARG A 548 -30.32 -16.06 -30.87
CA ARG A 548 -29.23 -15.43 -30.09
C ARG A 548 -29.52 -14.00 -29.64
N LEU A 549 -30.79 -13.68 -29.45
CA LEU A 549 -31.22 -12.39 -28.90
C LEU A 549 -30.84 -12.35 -27.42
N ARG A 550 -30.17 -11.26 -27.01
CA ARG A 550 -29.76 -11.00 -25.62
C ARG A 550 -30.83 -10.21 -24.91
#